data_ca5404edc62b3a2e9c3581da158a6202
#
_entry.id   ca5404edc62b3a2e9c3581da158a6202
#
_cell.length_a   1.000
_cell.length_b   1.000
_cell.length_c   1.000
_cell.angle_alpha   90.00
_cell.angle_beta   90.00
_cell.angle_gamma   90.00
#
_symmetry.space_group_name_H-M   'P 1'
#
loop_
_entity.id
_entity.type
_entity.pdbx_description
1 polymer ?
#
loop_
_entity_poly.entity_id
_entity_poly.type
_entity_poly.pdbx_seq_one_letter_code
_entity_poly.pdbx_strand_id
1 'polypeptide(L)'
;MSKFDLTRMEGDAIQRLAQSAAHDPGAAYPARGPIAMPMAMPGPGGGGPYNRYREMTLEELLLENRVVFLVGEINHISASRCVMQMLYLQNLKRDQDINLYINSPGGVVDDTLMIYDTMNFLSCDIATYCMGRAESGGAVAFMAGKKGKRYILPNAKVMIHQPFGGVYGQTADIEIQAEEILKTKDTLIRVMAKCTGQPIDRIREDSERDRFFSADEAVKYGICDEVIGLNGDTKAADAAADGSKPK
;
A
#
# COMPACT_ATOMS: atom_id res chain seq x y z
N MET A 1 4.41 -29.67 39.54
CA MET A 1 4.16 -29.04 38.23
C MET A 1 3.52 -27.70 38.48
N SER A 2 4.31 -26.63 38.39
CA SER A 2 3.90 -25.23 38.66
C SER A 2 3.13 -24.69 37.47
N LYS A 3 1.91 -24.22 37.70
CA LYS A 3 1.12 -23.48 36.69
C LYS A 3 1.80 -22.13 36.45
N PHE A 4 2.31 -21.93 35.26
CA PHE A 4 2.76 -20.62 34.78
C PHE A 4 1.55 -19.68 34.70
N ASP A 5 1.58 -18.62 35.49
CA ASP A 5 0.54 -17.58 35.52
C ASP A 5 0.84 -16.54 34.44
N LEU A 6 0.16 -16.66 33.31
CA LEU A 6 0.29 -15.76 32.14
C LEU A 6 -0.27 -14.35 32.37
N THR A 7 -1.10 -14.14 33.39
CA THR A 7 -1.77 -12.84 33.63
C THR A 7 -0.81 -11.77 34.19
N ARG A 8 0.34 -12.15 34.73
CA ARG A 8 1.33 -11.23 35.31
C ARG A 8 2.35 -10.68 34.29
N MET A 9 2.49 -11.34 33.12
CA MET A 9 3.44 -10.92 32.07
C MET A 9 2.86 -9.88 31.09
N GLU A 10 1.54 -9.81 30.95
CA GLU A 10 0.91 -8.88 29.99
C GLU A 10 0.98 -7.41 30.43
N GLY A 11 0.89 -7.12 31.74
CA GLY A 11 0.94 -5.76 32.26
C GLY A 11 2.28 -5.06 32.07
N ASP A 12 3.37 -5.78 32.30
CA ASP A 12 4.72 -5.22 32.19
C ASP A 12 5.18 -5.06 30.74
N ALA A 13 4.73 -5.92 29.84
CA ALA A 13 5.02 -5.82 28.41
C ALA A 13 4.31 -4.62 27.75
N ILE A 14 3.04 -4.40 28.11
CA ILE A 14 2.25 -3.25 27.63
C ILE A 14 2.83 -1.94 28.15
N GLN A 15 3.27 -1.91 29.42
CA GLN A 15 3.87 -0.70 30.01
C GLN A 15 5.24 -0.36 29.40
N ARG A 16 6.05 -1.35 29.03
CA ARG A 16 7.32 -1.15 28.30
C ARG A 16 7.10 -0.70 26.86
N LEU A 17 6.08 -1.23 26.19
CA LEU A 17 5.69 -0.77 24.85
C LEU A 17 5.16 0.67 24.85
N ALA A 18 4.39 1.05 25.87
CA ALA A 18 3.90 2.41 26.03
C ALA A 18 5.02 3.42 26.34
N GLN A 19 6.06 3.00 27.08
CA GLN A 19 7.24 3.83 27.37
C GLN A 19 8.19 3.94 26.16
N SER A 20 8.24 2.93 25.28
CA SER A 20 9.04 2.99 24.05
C SER A 20 8.37 3.80 22.93
N ALA A 21 7.05 3.99 23.00
CA ALA A 21 6.28 4.79 22.04
C ALA A 21 6.31 6.30 22.33
N ALA A 22 6.84 6.73 23.52
CA ALA A 22 7.13 8.13 23.80
C ALA A 22 8.44 8.54 23.10
N HIS A 23 8.50 8.35 21.79
CA HIS A 23 9.58 8.90 20.98
C HIS A 23 9.31 10.38 20.76
N ASP A 24 10.29 11.20 21.12
CA ASP A 24 10.27 12.66 20.99
C ASP A 24 9.86 13.08 19.56
N PRO A 25 8.72 13.77 19.37
CA PRO A 25 8.32 14.27 18.06
C PRO A 25 9.22 15.39 17.52
N GLY A 26 10.27 15.77 18.28
CA GLY A 26 11.24 16.82 17.92
C GLY A 26 12.58 16.32 17.37
N ALA A 27 12.82 15.00 17.28
CA ALA A 27 14.04 14.50 16.65
C ALA A 27 13.98 14.71 15.12
N ALA A 28 14.31 15.93 14.70
CA ALA A 28 14.54 16.23 13.29
C ALA A 28 15.65 15.31 12.78
N TYR A 29 15.33 14.45 11.80
CA TYR A 29 16.34 13.82 10.98
C TYR A 29 17.25 14.93 10.44
N PRO A 30 18.59 14.80 10.55
CA PRO A 30 19.47 15.79 9.99
C PRO A 30 19.14 15.94 8.52
N ALA A 31 18.62 17.08 8.14
CA ALA A 31 18.42 17.44 6.74
C ALA A 31 19.80 17.28 6.07
N ARG A 32 19.92 16.28 5.18
CA ARG A 32 21.07 16.24 4.29
C ARG A 32 21.00 17.53 3.49
N GLY A 33 21.90 18.46 3.81
CA GLY A 33 22.05 19.68 3.07
C GLY A 33 22.22 19.37 1.57
N PRO A 34 21.84 20.26 0.68
CA PRO A 34 22.04 20.08 -0.74
C PRO A 34 23.51 19.76 -0.97
N ILE A 35 23.79 18.61 -1.61
CA ILE A 35 25.12 18.29 -2.09
C ILE A 35 25.45 19.39 -3.10
N ALA A 36 26.29 20.35 -2.69
CA ALA A 36 26.76 21.37 -3.58
C ALA A 36 27.62 20.69 -4.65
N MET A 37 27.07 20.52 -5.84
CA MET A 37 27.86 20.17 -7.01
C MET A 37 28.80 21.32 -7.29
N PRO A 38 30.09 21.09 -7.49
CA PRO A 38 30.99 22.13 -7.95
C PRO A 38 30.52 22.58 -9.34
N MET A 39 30.02 23.81 -9.44
CA MET A 39 29.80 24.47 -10.74
C MET A 39 31.16 24.69 -11.39
N ALA A 40 31.56 23.80 -12.29
CA ALA A 40 32.67 24.06 -13.19
C ALA A 40 32.26 25.21 -14.11
N MET A 41 32.91 26.37 -13.95
CA MET A 41 32.81 27.47 -14.89
C MET A 41 33.25 26.98 -16.27
N PRO A 42 32.51 27.28 -17.36
CA PRO A 42 32.96 26.94 -18.69
C PRO A 42 34.14 27.90 -19.05
N GLY A 43 35.29 27.30 -19.26
CA GLY A 43 36.41 28.02 -19.93
C GLY A 43 36.05 28.35 -21.38
N PRO A 44 36.58 29.47 -21.96
CA PRO A 44 36.29 29.85 -23.31
C PRO A 44 37.07 28.95 -24.30
N GLY A 45 36.36 28.08 -25.01
CA GLY A 45 36.93 27.38 -26.17
C GLY A 45 36.52 25.88 -26.25
N GLY A 46 35.66 25.56 -27.20
CA GLY A 46 35.44 24.17 -27.63
C GLY A 46 33.98 23.77 -27.70
N GLY A 47 33.29 24.10 -28.80
CA GLY A 47 31.94 23.62 -29.12
C GLY A 47 31.96 22.16 -29.53
N GLY A 48 31.75 21.24 -28.58
CA GLY A 48 31.31 19.89 -28.83
C GLY A 48 29.95 19.70 -28.19
N PRO A 49 29.04 18.81 -28.69
CA PRO A 49 27.79 18.55 -28.05
C PRO A 49 28.09 17.92 -26.69
N TYR A 50 27.96 18.72 -25.61
CA TYR A 50 27.98 18.18 -24.25
C TYR A 50 26.74 17.30 -24.09
N ASN A 51 26.90 16.02 -24.40
CA ASN A 51 26.01 14.97 -23.84
C ASN A 51 26.24 14.99 -22.33
N ARG A 52 25.44 15.78 -21.60
CA ARG A 52 25.29 15.63 -20.17
C ARG A 52 24.63 14.27 -19.95
N TYR A 53 25.42 13.23 -19.77
CA TYR A 53 24.93 11.99 -19.19
C TYR A 53 24.49 12.34 -17.76
N ARG A 54 23.21 12.65 -17.60
CA ARG A 54 22.62 12.75 -16.28
C ARG A 54 22.51 11.31 -15.76
N GLU A 55 23.26 11.00 -14.71
CA GLU A 55 23.08 9.75 -14.00
C GLU A 55 21.64 9.73 -13.44
N MET A 56 20.87 8.73 -13.83
CA MET A 56 19.51 8.54 -13.34
C MET A 56 19.56 7.97 -11.93
N THR A 57 18.68 8.45 -11.08
CA THR A 57 18.47 7.84 -9.77
C THR A 57 17.81 6.47 -9.92
N LEU A 58 17.92 5.61 -8.91
CA LEU A 58 17.23 4.32 -8.90
C LEU A 58 15.71 4.48 -9.08
N GLU A 59 15.13 5.51 -8.47
CA GLU A 59 13.69 5.80 -8.61
C GLU A 59 13.32 6.17 -10.05
N GLU A 60 14.15 6.96 -10.73
CA GLU A 60 13.95 7.31 -12.15
C GLU A 60 14.06 6.08 -13.05
N LEU A 61 15.04 5.20 -12.81
CA LEU A 61 15.18 3.94 -13.55
C LEU A 61 13.98 3.00 -13.34
N LEU A 62 13.48 2.91 -12.12
CA LEU A 62 12.28 2.11 -11.81
C LEU A 62 11.04 2.70 -12.47
N LEU A 63 10.89 4.03 -12.46
CA LEU A 63 9.79 4.71 -13.11
C LEU A 63 9.82 4.51 -14.65
N GLU A 64 10.99 4.54 -15.29
CA GLU A 64 11.12 4.21 -16.71
C GLU A 64 10.65 2.77 -17.02
N ASN A 65 10.83 1.85 -16.08
CA ASN A 65 10.33 0.48 -16.16
C ASN A 65 8.86 0.35 -15.70
N ARG A 66 8.16 1.48 -15.58
CA ARG A 66 6.75 1.58 -15.18
C ARG A 66 6.46 1.00 -13.80
N VAL A 67 7.43 1.13 -12.90
CA VAL A 67 7.33 0.70 -11.50
C VAL A 67 7.07 1.90 -10.62
N VAL A 68 5.99 1.85 -9.84
CA VAL A 68 5.58 2.85 -8.85
C VAL A 68 5.55 2.20 -7.47
N PHE A 69 5.94 2.94 -6.44
CA PHE A 69 5.92 2.45 -5.06
C PHE A 69 4.96 3.26 -4.20
N LEU A 70 4.14 2.54 -3.42
CA LEU A 70 3.34 3.07 -2.33
C LEU A 70 3.84 2.44 -1.02
N VAL A 71 4.81 3.11 -0.38
CA VAL A 71 5.50 2.62 0.82
C VAL A 71 5.29 3.58 1.98
N GLY A 72 4.99 3.02 3.16
CA GLY A 72 4.72 3.79 4.38
C GLY A 72 3.29 4.31 4.44
N GLU A 73 3.07 5.32 5.26
CA GLU A 73 1.75 5.90 5.51
C GLU A 73 1.21 6.63 4.27
N ILE A 74 -0.09 6.47 4.02
CA ILE A 74 -0.81 7.21 2.98
C ILE A 74 -1.20 8.57 3.53
N ASN A 75 -0.60 9.59 2.97
CA ASN A 75 -0.88 11.01 3.24
C ASN A 75 -0.82 11.80 1.93
N HIS A 76 -1.16 13.09 1.98
CA HIS A 76 -1.21 13.95 0.80
C HIS A 76 0.10 13.97 -0.02
N ILE A 77 1.27 13.76 0.61
CA ILE A 77 2.57 13.75 -0.09
C ILE A 77 2.76 12.42 -0.83
N SER A 78 2.61 11.29 -0.12
CA SER A 78 2.80 9.96 -0.70
C SER A 78 1.76 9.65 -1.77
N ALA A 79 0.50 10.03 -1.54
CA ALA A 79 -0.58 9.85 -2.50
C ALA A 79 -0.41 10.72 -3.75
N SER A 80 -0.11 12.02 -3.59
CA SER A 80 0.15 12.91 -4.72
C SER A 80 1.32 12.44 -5.57
N ARG A 81 2.41 11.96 -4.93
CA ARG A 81 3.56 11.40 -5.65
C ARG A 81 3.16 10.17 -6.47
N CYS A 82 2.44 9.24 -5.86
CA CYS A 82 1.95 8.03 -6.53
C CYS A 82 1.06 8.38 -7.73
N VAL A 83 0.09 9.28 -7.55
CA VAL A 83 -0.82 9.76 -8.61
C VAL A 83 -0.05 10.44 -9.74
N MET A 84 0.87 11.37 -9.43
CA MET A 84 1.67 12.05 -10.46
C MET A 84 2.49 11.06 -11.29
N GLN A 85 3.10 10.06 -10.66
CA GLN A 85 3.84 9.02 -11.35
C GLN A 85 2.95 8.19 -12.28
N MET A 86 1.78 7.76 -11.81
CA MET A 86 0.81 7.03 -12.64
C MET A 86 0.33 7.85 -13.85
N LEU A 87 -0.03 9.12 -13.65
CA LEU A 87 -0.44 10.03 -14.72
C LEU A 87 0.67 10.26 -15.76
N TYR A 88 1.90 10.43 -15.28
CA TYR A 88 3.08 10.55 -16.15
C TYR A 88 3.28 9.31 -17.03
N LEU A 89 3.21 8.13 -16.41
CA LEU A 89 3.39 6.85 -17.11
C LEU A 89 2.28 6.58 -18.14
N GLN A 90 1.02 6.93 -17.81
CA GLN A 90 -0.08 6.86 -18.78
C GLN A 90 0.16 7.79 -19.98
N ASN A 91 0.67 9.01 -19.74
CA ASN A 91 0.96 9.94 -20.82
C ASN A 91 2.07 9.43 -21.76
N LEU A 92 3.04 8.70 -21.23
CA LEU A 92 4.09 8.08 -22.04
C LEU A 92 3.56 6.93 -22.92
N LYS A 93 2.79 5.99 -22.32
CA LYS A 93 2.22 4.83 -23.03
C LYS A 93 0.92 4.40 -22.36
N ARG A 94 -0.17 4.46 -23.09
CA ARG A 94 -1.53 4.16 -22.60
C ARG A 94 -1.89 2.68 -22.65
N ASP A 95 -1.13 1.89 -23.38
CA ASP A 95 -1.38 0.47 -23.67
C ASP A 95 -0.48 -0.48 -22.86
N GLN A 96 0.35 0.07 -21.99
CA GLN A 96 1.24 -0.72 -21.14
C GLN A 96 0.85 -0.61 -19.68
N ASP A 97 0.89 -1.74 -18.98
CA ASP A 97 0.59 -1.82 -17.56
C ASP A 97 1.53 -0.96 -16.72
N ILE A 98 1.02 -0.46 -15.60
CA ILE A 98 1.80 0.13 -14.52
C ILE A 98 1.86 -0.87 -13.38
N ASN A 99 3.06 -1.09 -12.83
CA ASN A 99 3.29 -2.00 -11.70
C ASN A 99 3.35 -1.20 -10.41
N LEU A 100 2.34 -1.30 -9.56
CA LEU A 100 2.26 -0.61 -8.27
C LEU A 100 2.64 -1.57 -7.13
N TYR A 101 3.81 -1.34 -6.53
CA TYR A 101 4.31 -2.10 -5.39
C TYR A 101 3.91 -1.43 -4.08
N ILE A 102 3.27 -2.21 -3.19
CA ILE A 102 2.61 -1.69 -1.98
C ILE A 102 3.22 -2.34 -0.74
N ASN A 103 3.66 -1.50 0.20
CA ASN A 103 4.02 -1.85 1.57
C ASN A 103 3.56 -0.72 2.50
N SER A 104 2.27 -0.71 2.85
CA SER A 104 1.64 0.41 3.52
C SER A 104 0.73 -0.03 4.68
N PRO A 105 0.77 0.66 5.82
CA PRO A 105 -0.20 0.50 6.90
C PRO A 105 -1.55 1.20 6.62
N GLY A 106 -1.69 1.88 5.47
CA GLY A 106 -2.82 2.76 5.18
C GLY A 106 -2.56 4.19 5.62
N GLY A 107 -3.60 4.97 5.87
CA GLY A 107 -3.52 6.36 6.27
C GLY A 107 -4.80 7.15 5.98
N VAL A 108 -4.66 8.38 5.49
CA VAL A 108 -5.78 9.30 5.24
C VAL A 108 -6.73 8.73 4.18
N VAL A 109 -8.04 8.74 4.48
CA VAL A 109 -9.06 8.12 3.62
C VAL A 109 -9.19 8.85 2.29
N ASP A 110 -9.23 10.19 2.30
CA ASP A 110 -9.35 10.99 1.08
C ASP A 110 -8.17 10.78 0.13
N ASP A 111 -6.96 10.69 0.69
CA ASP A 111 -5.74 10.38 -0.07
C ASP A 111 -5.75 8.94 -0.64
N THR A 112 -6.34 8.00 0.10
CA THR A 112 -6.57 6.63 -0.36
C THR A 112 -7.56 6.60 -1.52
N LEU A 113 -8.68 7.30 -1.40
CA LEU A 113 -9.69 7.40 -2.45
C LEU A 113 -9.15 8.13 -3.69
N MET A 114 -8.29 9.14 -3.53
CA MET A 114 -7.60 9.79 -4.64
C MET A 114 -6.75 8.79 -5.44
N ILE A 115 -6.00 7.91 -4.76
CA ILE A 115 -5.25 6.85 -5.44
C ILE A 115 -6.20 5.89 -6.15
N TYR A 116 -7.23 5.40 -5.45
CA TYR A 116 -8.23 4.47 -5.98
C TYR A 116 -8.92 5.02 -7.23
N ASP A 117 -9.42 6.25 -7.17
CA ASP A 117 -10.11 6.89 -8.28
C ASP A 117 -9.16 7.12 -9.45
N THR A 118 -7.92 7.53 -9.19
CA THR A 118 -6.90 7.67 -10.24
C THR A 118 -6.64 6.34 -10.93
N MET A 119 -6.46 5.24 -10.19
CA MET A 119 -6.26 3.91 -10.78
C MET A 119 -7.42 3.49 -11.69
N ASN A 120 -8.66 3.84 -11.33
CA ASN A 120 -9.85 3.56 -12.15
C ASN A 120 -10.03 4.53 -13.32
N PHE A 121 -9.51 5.76 -13.22
CA PHE A 121 -9.57 6.78 -14.28
C PHE A 121 -8.59 6.50 -15.41
N LEU A 122 -7.45 5.90 -15.10
CA LEU A 122 -6.41 5.60 -16.08
C LEU A 122 -6.88 4.57 -17.12
N SER A 123 -6.43 4.73 -18.36
CA SER A 123 -6.75 3.82 -19.47
C SER A 123 -5.86 2.57 -19.50
N CYS A 124 -4.65 2.63 -18.91
CA CYS A 124 -3.77 1.49 -18.76
C CYS A 124 -4.14 0.67 -17.53
N ASP A 125 -3.91 -0.63 -17.58
CA ASP A 125 -4.12 -1.50 -16.42
C ASP A 125 -3.07 -1.24 -15.34
N ILE A 126 -3.48 -1.31 -14.08
CA ILE A 126 -2.59 -1.22 -12.93
C ILE A 126 -2.46 -2.61 -12.32
N ALA A 127 -1.27 -3.20 -12.43
CA ALA A 127 -0.93 -4.42 -11.71
C ALA A 127 -0.45 -4.04 -10.29
N THR A 128 -0.99 -4.70 -9.26
CA THR A 128 -0.64 -4.40 -7.86
C THR A 128 0.10 -5.55 -7.22
N TYR A 129 1.11 -5.22 -6.41
CA TYR A 129 1.97 -6.18 -5.74
C TYR A 129 2.06 -5.85 -4.25
N CYS A 130 1.52 -6.71 -3.39
CA CYS A 130 1.66 -6.57 -1.94
C CYS A 130 2.98 -7.18 -1.47
N MET A 131 3.87 -6.32 -0.92
CA MET A 131 5.16 -6.69 -0.35
C MET A 131 5.17 -6.35 1.14
N GLY A 132 5.16 -7.35 2.01
CA GLY A 132 5.15 -7.18 3.45
C GLY A 132 3.74 -6.94 3.98
N ARG A 133 3.13 -5.76 3.75
CA ARG A 133 1.75 -5.49 4.19
C ARG A 133 0.99 -4.53 3.28
N ALA A 134 -0.32 -4.74 3.23
CA ALA A 134 -1.28 -3.80 2.70
C ALA A 134 -2.44 -3.70 3.71
N GLU A 135 -2.45 -2.67 4.55
CA GLU A 135 -3.41 -2.53 5.65
C GLU A 135 -4.29 -1.29 5.45
N SER A 136 -5.57 -1.35 5.86
CA SER A 136 -6.48 -0.20 5.80
C SER A 136 -6.56 0.43 4.39
N GLY A 137 -6.24 1.72 4.23
CA GLY A 137 -6.15 2.38 2.93
C GLY A 137 -5.17 1.70 1.97
N GLY A 138 -4.07 1.10 2.47
CA GLY A 138 -3.14 0.30 1.67
C GLY A 138 -3.80 -0.96 1.08
N ALA A 139 -4.72 -1.58 1.82
CA ALA A 139 -5.53 -2.71 1.33
C ALA A 139 -6.48 -2.25 0.21
N VAL A 140 -7.10 -1.08 0.35
CA VAL A 140 -7.97 -0.51 -0.69
C VAL A 140 -7.18 -0.26 -1.97
N ALA A 141 -6.00 0.38 -1.89
CA ALA A 141 -5.14 0.59 -3.04
C ALA A 141 -4.68 -0.74 -3.68
N PHE A 142 -4.39 -1.76 -2.86
CA PHE A 142 -3.97 -3.07 -3.34
C PHE A 142 -5.08 -3.79 -4.11
N MET A 143 -6.28 -3.89 -3.52
CA MET A 143 -7.40 -4.59 -4.16
C MET A 143 -7.98 -3.82 -5.36
N ALA A 144 -7.65 -2.53 -5.51
CA ALA A 144 -8.05 -1.70 -6.65
C ALA A 144 -7.31 -2.03 -7.95
N GLY A 145 -6.25 -2.82 -7.90
CA GLY A 145 -5.55 -3.33 -9.08
C GLY A 145 -6.47 -4.03 -10.06
N LYS A 146 -6.05 -4.10 -11.31
CA LYS A 146 -6.79 -4.81 -12.36
C LYS A 146 -7.01 -6.27 -11.95
N LYS A 147 -8.26 -6.73 -12.02
CA LYS A 147 -8.59 -8.13 -11.74
C LYS A 147 -7.80 -9.06 -12.65
N GLY A 148 -7.15 -10.07 -12.06
CA GLY A 148 -6.19 -10.97 -12.70
C GLY A 148 -4.74 -10.47 -12.67
N LYS A 149 -4.48 -9.26 -12.13
CA LYS A 149 -3.14 -8.65 -12.02
C LYS A 149 -2.86 -8.11 -10.61
N ARG A 150 -3.43 -8.75 -9.57
CA ARG A 150 -3.23 -8.41 -8.16
C ARG A 150 -2.45 -9.53 -7.48
N TYR A 151 -1.23 -9.24 -7.12
CA TYR A 151 -0.26 -10.24 -6.67
C TYR A 151 0.16 -9.98 -5.23
N ILE A 152 0.36 -11.05 -4.46
CA ILE A 152 0.82 -10.98 -3.07
C ILE A 152 2.02 -11.91 -2.86
N LEU A 153 3.03 -11.45 -2.09
CA LEU A 153 4.14 -12.31 -1.68
C LEU A 153 3.70 -13.25 -0.55
N PRO A 154 4.30 -14.46 -0.42
CA PRO A 154 3.83 -15.51 0.49
C PRO A 154 3.76 -15.11 1.96
N ASN A 155 4.67 -14.25 2.43
CA ASN A 155 4.74 -13.79 3.80
C ASN A 155 4.09 -12.40 4.00
N ALA A 156 3.49 -11.84 2.95
CA ALA A 156 2.78 -10.58 3.06
C ALA A 156 1.39 -10.81 3.68
N LYS A 157 0.84 -9.76 4.26
CA LYS A 157 -0.47 -9.76 4.90
C LYS A 157 -1.31 -8.59 4.46
N VAL A 158 -2.61 -8.78 4.49
CA VAL A 158 -3.59 -7.72 4.23
C VAL A 158 -4.46 -7.53 5.48
N MET A 159 -4.85 -6.29 5.77
CA MET A 159 -5.79 -6.00 6.83
C MET A 159 -6.85 -5.01 6.35
N ILE A 160 -8.10 -5.33 6.62
CA ILE A 160 -9.24 -4.43 6.39
C ILE A 160 -9.87 -4.05 7.72
N HIS A 161 -10.34 -2.83 7.82
CA HIS A 161 -11.15 -2.32 8.90
C HIS A 161 -11.96 -1.11 8.46
N GLN A 162 -12.93 -0.70 9.28
CA GLN A 162 -13.66 0.55 9.07
C GLN A 162 -12.77 1.78 9.31
N PRO A 163 -13.07 2.94 8.71
CA PRO A 163 -12.35 4.17 9.02
C PRO A 163 -12.52 4.50 10.52
N PHE A 164 -11.44 4.98 11.13
CA PHE A 164 -11.47 5.47 12.49
C PHE A 164 -11.01 6.93 12.53
N GLY A 165 -11.52 7.68 13.48
CA GLY A 165 -11.17 9.08 13.65
C GLY A 165 -11.86 9.66 14.87
N GLY A 166 -11.48 10.88 15.21
CA GLY A 166 -12.09 11.67 16.27
C GLY A 166 -12.65 12.97 15.70
N VAL A 167 -13.73 13.45 16.31
CA VAL A 167 -14.37 14.70 15.94
C VAL A 167 -14.33 15.63 17.15
N TYR A 168 -13.95 16.88 16.92
CA TYR A 168 -13.91 17.92 17.94
C TYR A 168 -14.57 19.19 17.40
N GLY A 169 -15.32 19.90 18.22
CA GLY A 169 -15.95 21.15 17.81
C GLY A 169 -17.23 21.45 18.58
N GLN A 170 -18.02 22.39 18.04
CA GLN A 170 -19.36 22.65 18.54
C GLN A 170 -20.31 21.51 18.16
N THR A 171 -21.39 21.33 18.90
CA THR A 171 -22.34 20.22 18.71
C THR A 171 -22.80 20.08 17.26
N ALA A 172 -23.19 21.20 16.64
CA ALA A 172 -23.63 21.19 15.24
C ALA A 172 -22.52 20.75 14.26
N ASP A 173 -21.26 21.14 14.49
CA ASP A 173 -20.12 20.73 13.67
C ASP A 173 -19.81 19.24 13.86
N ILE A 174 -19.96 18.73 15.08
CA ILE A 174 -19.79 17.31 15.41
C ILE A 174 -20.84 16.46 14.66
N GLU A 175 -22.10 16.89 14.62
CA GLU A 175 -23.17 16.21 13.88
C GLU A 175 -22.85 16.12 12.38
N ILE A 176 -22.44 17.23 11.76
CA ILE A 176 -22.07 17.29 10.33
C ILE A 176 -20.91 16.35 10.03
N GLN A 177 -19.85 16.38 10.86
CA GLN A 177 -18.69 15.54 10.65
C GLN A 177 -18.98 14.05 10.91
N ALA A 178 -19.84 13.73 11.86
CA ALA A 178 -20.28 12.35 12.10
C ALA A 178 -21.05 11.78 10.90
N GLU A 179 -21.93 12.57 10.29
CA GLU A 179 -22.62 12.17 9.05
C GLU A 179 -21.63 11.92 7.90
N GLU A 180 -20.60 12.76 7.76
CA GLU A 180 -19.59 12.62 6.71
C GLU A 180 -18.73 11.36 6.91
N ILE A 181 -18.35 11.06 8.15
CA ILE A 181 -17.66 9.81 8.48
C ILE A 181 -18.51 8.58 8.10
N LEU A 182 -19.82 8.62 8.36
CA LEU A 182 -20.72 7.52 7.98
C LEU A 182 -20.83 7.34 6.46
N LYS A 183 -20.90 8.44 5.69
CA LYS A 183 -20.88 8.40 4.22
C LYS A 183 -19.56 7.83 3.69
N THR A 184 -18.45 8.27 4.27
CA THR A 184 -17.11 7.79 3.93
C THR A 184 -16.97 6.29 4.21
N LYS A 185 -17.44 5.81 5.37
CA LYS A 185 -17.50 4.39 5.71
C LYS A 185 -18.28 3.59 4.66
N ASP A 186 -19.47 4.06 4.28
CA ASP A 186 -20.31 3.38 3.29
C ASP A 186 -19.64 3.36 1.90
N THR A 187 -18.95 4.44 1.51
CA THR A 187 -18.17 4.51 0.28
C THR A 187 -17.05 3.46 0.26
N LEU A 188 -16.26 3.36 1.34
CA LEU A 188 -15.19 2.36 1.43
C LEU A 188 -15.71 0.92 1.39
N ILE A 189 -16.85 0.64 2.06
CA ILE A 189 -17.50 -0.66 2.02
C ILE A 189 -17.88 -1.02 0.57
N ARG A 190 -18.47 -0.10 -0.17
CA ARG A 190 -18.84 -0.32 -1.59
C ARG A 190 -17.61 -0.52 -2.47
N VAL A 191 -16.54 0.25 -2.26
CA VAL A 191 -15.27 0.09 -2.97
C VAL A 191 -14.70 -1.29 -2.73
N MET A 192 -14.59 -1.72 -1.47
CA MET A 192 -14.09 -3.04 -1.12
C MET A 192 -14.95 -4.18 -1.69
N ALA A 193 -16.28 -4.05 -1.63
CA ALA A 193 -17.20 -5.02 -2.20
C ALA A 193 -17.02 -5.15 -3.73
N LYS A 194 -16.89 -4.02 -4.42
CA LYS A 194 -16.62 -3.98 -5.88
C LYS A 194 -15.30 -4.66 -6.24
N CYS A 195 -14.24 -4.40 -5.49
CA CYS A 195 -12.91 -4.93 -5.76
C CYS A 195 -12.78 -6.43 -5.47
N THR A 196 -13.39 -6.90 -4.35
CA THR A 196 -13.29 -8.29 -3.91
C THR A 196 -14.35 -9.20 -4.53
N GLY A 197 -15.49 -8.64 -4.92
CA GLY A 197 -16.67 -9.41 -5.34
C GLY A 197 -17.47 -9.97 -4.17
N GLN A 198 -17.16 -9.60 -2.92
CA GLN A 198 -17.91 -10.00 -1.75
C GLN A 198 -19.22 -9.19 -1.60
N PRO A 199 -20.28 -9.75 -1.01
CA PRO A 199 -21.47 -9.00 -0.67
C PRO A 199 -21.17 -7.82 0.26
N ILE A 200 -21.90 -6.71 0.09
CA ILE A 200 -21.72 -5.48 0.90
C ILE A 200 -21.86 -5.77 2.40
N ASP A 201 -22.85 -6.58 2.78
CA ASP A 201 -23.10 -6.91 4.19
C ASP A 201 -21.95 -7.71 4.80
N ARG A 202 -21.34 -8.61 4.02
CA ARG A 202 -20.14 -9.34 4.45
C ARG A 202 -18.94 -8.42 4.64
N ILE A 203 -18.71 -7.49 3.71
CA ILE A 203 -17.63 -6.49 3.87
C ILE A 203 -17.87 -5.64 5.11
N ARG A 204 -19.13 -5.24 5.36
CA ARG A 204 -19.51 -4.43 6.53
C ARG A 204 -19.20 -5.17 7.84
N GLU A 205 -19.56 -6.44 7.93
CA GLU A 205 -19.28 -7.30 9.08
C GLU A 205 -17.77 -7.52 9.26
N ASP A 206 -17.09 -7.92 8.18
CA ASP A 206 -15.68 -8.29 8.18
C ASP A 206 -14.73 -7.10 8.43
N SER A 207 -15.18 -5.87 8.13
CA SER A 207 -14.41 -4.65 8.38
C SER A 207 -14.77 -3.90 9.67
N GLU A 208 -15.69 -4.43 10.48
CA GLU A 208 -16.10 -3.77 11.74
C GLU A 208 -14.94 -3.65 12.74
N ARG A 209 -14.01 -4.62 12.71
CA ARG A 209 -12.76 -4.64 13.48
C ARG A 209 -11.62 -5.05 12.54
N ASP A 210 -10.38 -4.91 13.02
CA ASP A 210 -9.20 -5.33 12.29
C ASP A 210 -9.32 -6.80 11.90
N ARG A 211 -9.39 -7.06 10.60
CA ARG A 211 -9.38 -8.40 10.04
C ARG A 211 -8.17 -8.60 9.16
N PHE A 212 -7.30 -9.47 9.61
CA PHE A 212 -6.08 -9.83 8.91
C PHE A 212 -6.30 -11.04 7.99
N PHE A 213 -5.59 -11.03 6.87
CA PHE A 213 -5.55 -12.10 5.89
C PHE A 213 -4.09 -12.43 5.57
N SER A 214 -3.75 -13.71 5.64
CA SER A 214 -2.56 -14.26 5.01
C SER A 214 -2.67 -14.18 3.48
N ALA A 215 -1.60 -14.47 2.76
CA ALA A 215 -1.59 -14.44 1.31
C ALA A 215 -2.68 -15.35 0.70
N ASP A 216 -2.78 -16.60 1.16
CA ASP A 216 -3.77 -17.57 0.68
C ASP A 216 -5.22 -17.17 1.02
N GLU A 217 -5.43 -16.60 2.23
CA GLU A 217 -6.74 -16.10 2.62
C GLU A 217 -7.16 -14.90 1.81
N ALA A 218 -6.23 -14.00 1.46
CA ALA A 218 -6.48 -12.84 0.61
C ALA A 218 -6.93 -13.25 -0.80
N VAL A 219 -6.32 -14.28 -1.39
CA VAL A 219 -6.76 -14.86 -2.66
C VAL A 219 -8.15 -15.47 -2.54
N LYS A 220 -8.39 -16.31 -1.53
CA LYS A 220 -9.71 -16.95 -1.30
C LYS A 220 -10.82 -15.94 -1.06
N TYR A 221 -10.50 -14.82 -0.44
CA TYR A 221 -11.46 -13.75 -0.17
C TYR A 221 -11.73 -12.88 -1.41
N GLY A 222 -10.84 -12.88 -2.41
CA GLY A 222 -10.93 -12.07 -3.62
C GLY A 222 -10.24 -10.71 -3.51
N ILE A 223 -9.44 -10.49 -2.47
CA ILE A 223 -8.62 -9.28 -2.30
C ILE A 223 -7.56 -9.21 -3.40
N CYS A 224 -6.93 -10.33 -3.71
CA CYS A 224 -5.95 -10.46 -4.78
C CYS A 224 -6.21 -11.72 -5.62
N ASP A 225 -5.42 -11.91 -6.66
CA ASP A 225 -5.66 -12.95 -7.65
C ASP A 225 -4.67 -14.12 -7.52
N GLU A 226 -3.43 -13.85 -7.08
CA GLU A 226 -2.38 -14.87 -7.05
C GLU A 226 -1.33 -14.60 -5.96
N VAL A 227 -0.85 -15.69 -5.31
CA VAL A 227 0.35 -15.65 -4.47
C VAL A 227 1.56 -15.92 -5.36
N ILE A 228 2.48 -14.95 -5.43
CA ILE A 228 3.70 -15.11 -6.24
C ILE A 228 4.74 -15.89 -5.42
N GLY A 229 5.12 -17.09 -5.87
CA GLY A 229 6.14 -17.92 -5.23
C GLY A 229 7.52 -17.29 -5.24
N LEU A 230 8.32 -17.62 -4.23
CA LEU A 230 9.75 -17.33 -4.20
C LEU A 230 10.47 -18.28 -5.18
N ASN A 231 11.27 -17.74 -6.10
CA ASN A 231 12.11 -18.48 -7.04
C ASN A 231 11.39 -19.30 -8.13
N GLY A 232 10.27 -18.81 -8.66
CA GLY A 232 9.64 -19.40 -9.85
C GLY A 232 8.86 -20.70 -9.59
N ASP A 233 8.52 -20.99 -8.34
CA ASP A 233 7.62 -22.09 -7.97
C ASP A 233 6.16 -21.74 -8.36
N THR A 234 5.97 -21.55 -9.67
CA THR A 234 4.65 -21.57 -10.26
C THR A 234 4.17 -23.01 -10.33
N LYS A 235 3.15 -23.36 -9.53
CA LYS A 235 2.28 -24.54 -9.71
C LYS A 235 2.91 -25.94 -9.63
N ALA A 236 4.16 -26.14 -9.23
CA ALA A 236 4.74 -27.48 -9.10
C ALA A 236 4.56 -28.11 -7.70
N ALA A 237 4.20 -27.35 -6.68
CA ALA A 237 4.10 -27.87 -5.31
C ALA A 237 2.78 -28.63 -5.04
N ASP A 238 1.68 -28.27 -5.70
CA ASP A 238 0.38 -28.94 -5.46
C ASP A 238 0.28 -30.32 -6.11
N ALA A 239 1.10 -30.62 -7.11
CA ALA A 239 1.13 -31.95 -7.75
C ALA A 239 1.95 -32.99 -6.98
N ALA A 240 2.82 -32.57 -6.05
CA ALA A 240 3.64 -33.48 -5.27
C ALA A 240 2.98 -33.95 -3.95
N ALA A 241 1.91 -33.29 -3.51
CA ALA A 241 1.17 -33.65 -2.30
C ALA A 241 0.08 -34.71 -2.52
N ASP A 242 -0.33 -34.96 -3.78
CA ASP A 242 -1.28 -36.03 -4.11
C ASP A 242 -0.51 -37.32 -4.49
N GLY A 243 0.11 -37.90 -3.47
CA GLY A 243 0.83 -39.17 -3.55
C GLY A 243 -0.07 -40.38 -3.71
N SER A 244 -0.72 -40.55 -4.84
CA SER A 244 -1.28 -41.86 -5.20
C SER A 244 -0.17 -42.75 -5.76
N LYS A 245 0.29 -43.72 -4.94
CA LYS A 245 1.17 -44.81 -5.35
C LYS A 245 0.53 -45.61 -6.51
N PRO A 246 1.26 -45.92 -7.58
CA PRO A 246 0.79 -46.88 -8.55
C PRO A 246 0.81 -48.31 -7.92
N LYS A 247 -0.24 -49.07 -8.21
CA LYS A 247 -0.34 -50.49 -7.92
C LYS A 247 0.54 -51.30 -8.89
#